data_7afa601f90f83c0c79501946584bde4d
#
_entry.id   7afa601f90f83c0c79501946584bde4d
#
_cell.length_a   1.000
_cell.length_b   1.000
_cell.length_c   1.000
_cell.angle_alpha   90.00
_cell.angle_beta   90.00
_cell.angle_gamma   90.00
#
_symmetry.space_group_name_H-M   'P 1'
#
loop_
_entity.id
_entity.type
_entity.pdbx_description
1 polymer ?
#
loop_
_entity_poly.entity_id
_entity_poly.type
_entity_poly.pdbx_seq_one_letter_code
_entity_poly.pdbx_strand_id
1 'polypeptide(L)'
;MTPVKASPQRQVEFDAIPLEPYDPTIWGSVATVYTTMTDFDGPLRMLLKKRRHGTYFALITPAGAMTAGTAMPTYTKRWRLENFFAENAFLGVHHLPSLHLNAIQTTLSLRLLAFHVVDNFRHDLGPAYRNKTPELIHRECVDGVQGRVQLRGNLIEVHIYGFEHEAAAAAMLTNLDAKLENAGGDPRIPWLGNRRLRFTFH
;
A
#
# COMPACT_ATOMS: atom_id res chain seq x y z
N MET A 1 3.65 -7.64 -19.73
CA MET A 1 4.74 -8.41 -19.07
C MET A 1 4.12 -9.47 -18.18
N THR A 2 4.51 -10.71 -18.34
CA THR A 2 3.97 -11.85 -17.58
C THR A 2 5.12 -12.56 -16.88
N PRO A 3 5.02 -12.87 -15.58
CA PRO A 3 6.03 -13.62 -14.88
C PRO A 3 5.97 -15.10 -15.29
N VAL A 4 7.12 -15.72 -15.37
CA VAL A 4 7.27 -17.16 -15.64
C VAL A 4 7.70 -17.85 -14.36
N LYS A 5 6.95 -18.87 -13.96
CA LYS A 5 7.31 -19.69 -12.80
C LYS A 5 8.48 -20.60 -13.16
N ALA A 6 9.58 -20.49 -12.41
CA ALA A 6 10.72 -21.37 -12.58
C ALA A 6 10.39 -22.76 -12.01
N SER A 7 10.10 -23.72 -12.88
CA SER A 7 10.07 -25.14 -12.50
C SER A 7 11.52 -25.66 -12.36
N PRO A 8 11.75 -26.81 -11.68
CA PRO A 8 13.08 -27.39 -11.57
C PRO A 8 13.76 -27.64 -12.91
N GLN A 9 13.01 -28.08 -13.92
CA GLN A 9 13.53 -28.27 -15.28
C GLN A 9 13.97 -26.94 -15.91
N ARG A 10 13.15 -25.90 -15.81
CA ARG A 10 13.51 -24.56 -16.32
C ARG A 10 14.68 -23.93 -15.57
N GLN A 11 14.90 -24.32 -14.33
CA GLN A 11 16.04 -23.82 -13.58
C GLN A 11 17.38 -24.31 -14.17
N VAL A 12 17.42 -25.54 -14.63
CA VAL A 12 18.59 -26.11 -15.35
C VAL A 12 18.81 -25.37 -16.69
N GLU A 13 17.74 -25.11 -17.43
CA GLU A 13 17.81 -24.33 -18.66
C GLU A 13 18.32 -22.90 -18.41
N PHE A 14 17.87 -22.27 -17.34
CA PHE A 14 18.28 -20.92 -16.96
C PHE A 14 19.72 -20.85 -16.46
N ASP A 15 20.24 -21.91 -15.82
CA ASP A 15 21.63 -21.98 -15.39
C ASP A 15 22.62 -22.08 -16.58
N ALA A 16 22.15 -22.56 -17.72
CA ALA A 16 22.94 -22.61 -18.96
C ALA A 16 23.01 -21.26 -19.71
N ILE A 17 22.20 -20.28 -19.34
CA ILE A 17 22.15 -18.97 -20.01
C ILE A 17 23.24 -18.06 -19.43
N PRO A 18 24.12 -17.48 -20.27
CA PRO A 18 25.10 -16.52 -19.80
C PRO A 18 24.41 -15.27 -19.28
N LEU A 19 24.72 -14.91 -18.04
CA LEU A 19 24.14 -13.77 -17.35
C LEU A 19 25.13 -12.61 -17.33
N GLU A 20 24.66 -11.42 -17.68
CA GLU A 20 25.44 -10.20 -17.56
C GLU A 20 25.23 -9.58 -16.17
N PRO A 21 26.28 -9.02 -15.54
CA PRO A 21 26.12 -8.27 -14.31
C PRO A 21 25.21 -7.07 -14.55
N TYR A 22 24.18 -6.95 -13.72
CA TYR A 22 23.29 -5.80 -13.75
C TYR A 22 23.24 -5.18 -12.36
N ASP A 23 23.60 -3.92 -12.24
CA ASP A 23 23.74 -3.15 -11.01
C ASP A 23 23.96 -4.03 -9.74
N PRO A 24 25.21 -4.19 -9.30
CA PRO A 24 25.57 -5.12 -8.23
C PRO A 24 24.93 -4.78 -6.89
N THR A 25 24.37 -3.58 -6.73
CA THR A 25 23.82 -3.13 -5.44
C THR A 25 22.40 -3.62 -5.19
N ILE A 26 21.61 -3.85 -6.24
CA ILE A 26 20.17 -4.07 -6.07
C ILE A 26 19.65 -5.37 -6.73
N TRP A 27 20.21 -5.84 -7.86
CA TRP A 27 19.44 -6.73 -8.73
C TRP A 27 20.11 -8.04 -9.17
N GLY A 28 21.37 -8.27 -8.91
CA GLY A 28 22.07 -9.47 -9.38
C GLY A 28 22.34 -9.46 -10.90
N SER A 29 22.43 -10.64 -11.51
CA SER A 29 22.72 -10.79 -12.93
C SER A 29 21.45 -10.97 -13.76
N VAL A 30 21.44 -10.44 -14.98
CA VAL A 30 20.32 -10.51 -15.92
C VAL A 30 20.73 -11.08 -17.27
N ALA A 31 19.78 -11.68 -17.98
CA ALA A 31 19.93 -12.04 -19.38
C ALA A 31 18.69 -11.69 -20.17
N THR A 32 18.85 -11.52 -21.47
CA THR A 32 17.75 -11.37 -22.42
C THR A 32 17.80 -12.54 -23.40
N VAL A 33 16.72 -13.29 -23.48
CA VAL A 33 16.60 -14.45 -24.37
C VAL A 33 15.36 -14.26 -25.23
N TYR A 34 15.46 -14.55 -26.52
CA TYR A 34 14.28 -14.58 -27.38
C TYR A 34 13.58 -15.93 -27.22
N THR A 35 12.28 -15.90 -27.17
CA THR A 35 11.43 -17.08 -26.98
C THR A 35 10.16 -16.98 -27.80
N THR A 36 9.46 -18.09 -27.93
CA THR A 36 8.14 -18.18 -28.59
C THR A 36 7.13 -18.73 -27.60
N MET A 37 5.86 -18.39 -27.78
CA MET A 37 4.73 -18.98 -27.09
C MET A 37 3.71 -19.47 -28.08
N THR A 38 3.03 -20.57 -27.77
CA THR A 38 2.13 -21.30 -28.67
C THR A 38 0.97 -20.43 -29.19
N ASP A 39 0.52 -19.48 -28.38
CA ASP A 39 -0.68 -18.66 -28.69
C ASP A 39 -0.32 -17.18 -28.95
N PHE A 40 0.91 -16.90 -29.35
CA PHE A 40 1.37 -15.54 -29.60
C PHE A 40 2.16 -15.46 -30.92
N ASP A 41 1.60 -14.75 -31.89
CA ASP A 41 2.23 -14.50 -33.20
C ASP A 41 3.15 -13.29 -33.14
N GLY A 42 4.36 -13.49 -32.70
CA GLY A 42 5.36 -12.43 -32.71
C GLY A 42 6.60 -12.76 -31.88
N PRO A 43 7.67 -11.98 -32.08
CA PRO A 43 8.89 -12.18 -31.29
C PRO A 43 8.66 -11.81 -29.82
N LEU A 44 8.90 -12.76 -28.95
CA LEU A 44 8.90 -12.57 -27.51
C LEU A 44 10.31 -12.55 -26.97
N ARG A 45 10.49 -11.77 -25.94
CA ARG A 45 11.73 -11.65 -25.21
C ARG A 45 11.51 -12.05 -23.76
N MET A 46 12.30 -12.97 -23.27
CA MET A 46 12.36 -13.32 -21.86
C MET A 46 13.51 -12.58 -21.20
N LEU A 47 13.18 -11.83 -20.18
CA LEU A 47 14.14 -11.15 -19.31
C LEU A 47 14.33 -12.01 -18.07
N LEU A 48 15.53 -12.55 -17.91
CA LEU A 48 15.87 -13.44 -16.82
C LEU A 48 16.70 -12.70 -15.78
N LYS A 49 16.41 -12.92 -14.52
CA LYS A 49 17.15 -12.37 -13.38
C LYS A 49 17.49 -13.48 -12.40
N LYS A 50 18.77 -13.61 -12.06
CA LYS A 50 19.22 -14.47 -10.97
C LYS A 50 19.23 -13.68 -9.66
N ARG A 51 18.50 -14.16 -8.64
CA ARG A 51 18.47 -13.58 -7.31
C ARG A 51 19.70 -14.01 -6.51
N ARG A 52 20.05 -13.27 -5.45
CA ARG A 52 21.18 -13.58 -4.56
C ARG A 52 21.15 -15.00 -3.99
N HIS A 53 19.96 -15.57 -3.79
CA HIS A 53 19.78 -16.94 -3.27
C HIS A 53 19.77 -18.02 -4.36
N GLY A 54 20.27 -17.71 -5.58
CA GLY A 54 20.35 -18.66 -6.69
C GLY A 54 19.05 -18.92 -7.44
N THR A 55 17.91 -18.39 -6.98
CA THR A 55 16.63 -18.56 -7.67
C THR A 55 16.50 -17.57 -8.85
N TYR A 56 15.74 -17.99 -9.86
CA TYR A 56 15.47 -17.17 -11.03
C TYR A 56 14.11 -16.51 -10.95
N PHE A 57 14.06 -15.32 -11.55
CA PHE A 57 12.83 -14.62 -11.85
C PHE A 57 12.85 -14.27 -13.35
N ALA A 58 11.81 -14.66 -14.07
CA ALA A 58 11.72 -14.43 -15.50
C ALA A 58 10.45 -13.63 -15.85
N LEU A 59 10.61 -12.69 -16.78
CA LEU A 59 9.52 -11.90 -17.36
C LEU A 59 9.49 -12.10 -18.86
N ILE A 60 8.32 -12.37 -19.41
CA ILE A 60 8.10 -12.36 -20.86
C ILE A 60 7.48 -11.01 -21.26
N THR A 61 8.02 -10.42 -22.30
CA THR A 61 7.55 -9.15 -22.89
C THR A 61 7.70 -9.20 -24.42
N PRO A 62 6.86 -8.49 -25.19
CA PRO A 62 7.08 -8.33 -26.62
C PRO A 62 8.48 -7.81 -26.90
N ALA A 63 9.11 -8.32 -27.97
CA ALA A 63 10.42 -7.84 -28.40
C ALA A 63 10.37 -6.34 -28.74
N GLY A 64 11.39 -5.61 -28.33
CA GLY A 64 11.51 -4.17 -28.62
C GLY A 64 10.86 -3.23 -27.61
N ALA A 65 10.03 -3.71 -26.67
CA ALA A 65 9.27 -2.82 -25.79
C ALA A 65 10.14 -2.10 -24.73
N MET A 66 11.10 -2.77 -24.11
CA MET A 66 11.95 -2.19 -23.04
C MET A 66 13.26 -2.94 -22.90
N THR A 67 14.30 -2.28 -22.39
CA THR A 67 15.51 -2.96 -21.95
C THR A 67 15.28 -3.74 -20.66
N ALA A 68 16.13 -4.72 -20.35
CA ALA A 68 16.07 -5.44 -19.07
C ALA A 68 16.15 -4.48 -17.88
N GLY A 69 16.98 -3.45 -17.99
CA GLY A 69 17.16 -2.41 -16.99
C GLY A 69 15.93 -1.58 -16.68
N THR A 70 15.06 -1.36 -17.67
CA THR A 70 13.81 -0.61 -17.49
C THR A 70 12.63 -1.52 -17.16
N ALA A 71 12.60 -2.73 -17.73
CA ALA A 71 11.48 -3.66 -17.54
C ALA A 71 11.40 -4.22 -16.12
N MET A 72 12.52 -4.57 -15.51
CA MET A 72 12.55 -5.14 -14.16
C MET A 72 12.07 -4.15 -13.09
N PRO A 73 12.58 -2.90 -13.01
CA PRO A 73 12.04 -1.90 -12.08
C PRO A 73 10.57 -1.58 -12.35
N THR A 74 10.15 -1.53 -13.62
CA THR A 74 8.75 -1.27 -13.98
C THR A 74 7.85 -2.39 -13.49
N TYR A 75 8.27 -3.65 -13.64
CA TYR A 75 7.51 -4.77 -13.12
C TYR A 75 7.44 -4.79 -11.59
N THR A 76 8.51 -4.38 -10.92
CA THR A 76 8.50 -4.28 -9.45
C THR A 76 7.47 -3.27 -8.94
N LYS A 77 7.18 -2.21 -9.71
CA LYS A 77 6.10 -1.27 -9.37
C LYS A 77 4.72 -1.93 -9.39
N ARG A 78 4.49 -2.97 -10.22
CA ARG A 78 3.25 -3.75 -10.22
C ARG A 78 3.03 -4.45 -8.88
N TRP A 79 4.08 -4.98 -8.26
CA TRP A 79 3.96 -5.60 -6.94
C TRP A 79 3.46 -4.62 -5.86
N ARG A 80 3.77 -3.32 -5.99
CA ARG A 80 3.20 -2.29 -5.11
C ARG A 80 1.69 -2.16 -5.27
N LEU A 81 1.19 -2.30 -6.50
CA LEU A 81 -0.27 -2.32 -6.76
C LEU A 81 -0.92 -3.58 -6.18
N GLU A 82 -0.29 -4.73 -6.35
CA GLU A 82 -0.79 -5.99 -5.78
C GLU A 82 -0.82 -5.93 -4.25
N ASN A 83 0.21 -5.41 -3.61
CA ASN A 83 0.22 -5.17 -2.18
C ASN A 83 -0.83 -4.14 -1.76
N PHE A 84 -0.95 -3.05 -2.51
CA PHE A 84 -1.98 -2.05 -2.26
C PHE A 84 -3.38 -2.68 -2.30
N PHE A 85 -3.70 -3.52 -3.29
CA PHE A 85 -4.98 -4.22 -3.33
C PHE A 85 -5.12 -5.24 -2.20
N ALA A 86 -4.07 -5.95 -1.83
CA ALA A 86 -4.08 -6.90 -0.72
C ALA A 86 -4.30 -6.18 0.62
N GLU A 87 -3.60 -5.08 0.86
CA GLU A 87 -3.74 -4.25 2.07
C GLU A 87 -5.14 -3.61 2.17
N ASN A 88 -5.77 -3.34 1.02
CA ASN A 88 -7.11 -2.76 0.96
C ASN A 88 -8.24 -3.80 0.83
N ALA A 89 -7.92 -5.08 0.87
CA ALA A 89 -8.92 -6.14 0.81
C ALA A 89 -9.97 -6.01 1.92
N PHE A 90 -9.58 -5.59 3.12
CA PHE A 90 -10.48 -5.36 4.25
C PHE A 90 -11.50 -4.24 3.98
N LEU A 91 -11.18 -3.25 3.12
CA LEU A 91 -12.13 -2.24 2.64
C LEU A 91 -13.06 -2.77 1.53
N GLY A 92 -12.95 -4.04 1.19
CA GLY A 92 -13.79 -4.69 0.19
C GLY A 92 -13.54 -4.21 -1.26
N VAL A 93 -12.33 -3.70 -1.59
CA VAL A 93 -12.00 -3.15 -2.92
C VAL A 93 -12.26 -4.17 -4.06
N HIS A 94 -12.19 -5.46 -3.75
CA HIS A 94 -12.47 -6.55 -4.68
C HIS A 94 -13.96 -6.90 -4.81
N HIS A 95 -14.83 -6.32 -3.97
CA HIS A 95 -16.28 -6.50 -4.05
C HIS A 95 -16.92 -5.22 -4.58
N LEU A 96 -17.40 -5.25 -5.80
CA LEU A 96 -18.11 -4.14 -6.41
C LEU A 96 -19.60 -4.27 -6.08
N PRO A 97 -20.25 -3.28 -5.44
CA PRO A 97 -21.63 -3.38 -4.97
C PRO A 97 -22.65 -3.19 -6.09
N SER A 98 -22.22 -2.88 -7.30
CA SER A 98 -23.09 -2.53 -8.42
C SER A 98 -22.43 -2.83 -9.76
N LEU A 99 -23.23 -2.98 -10.81
CA LEU A 99 -22.78 -3.03 -12.21
C LEU A 99 -22.79 -1.65 -12.89
N HIS A 100 -23.28 -0.60 -12.21
CA HIS A 100 -23.31 0.76 -12.73
C HIS A 100 -21.95 1.45 -12.53
N LEU A 101 -21.36 1.95 -13.61
CA LEU A 101 -20.03 2.54 -13.62
C LEU A 101 -19.88 3.69 -12.58
N ASN A 102 -20.87 4.57 -12.51
CA ASN A 102 -20.84 5.70 -11.56
C ASN A 102 -20.84 5.23 -10.10
N ALA A 103 -21.61 4.18 -9.78
CA ALA A 103 -21.62 3.60 -8.44
C ALA A 103 -20.29 2.93 -8.10
N ILE A 104 -19.67 2.24 -9.09
CA ILE A 104 -18.33 1.66 -8.96
C ILE A 104 -17.29 2.75 -8.69
N GLN A 105 -17.27 3.81 -9.49
CA GLN A 105 -16.33 4.93 -9.33
C GLN A 105 -16.48 5.61 -7.97
N THR A 106 -17.71 5.90 -7.56
CA THR A 106 -17.98 6.51 -6.25
C THR A 106 -17.50 5.61 -5.11
N THR A 107 -17.83 4.31 -5.18
CA THR A 107 -17.42 3.35 -4.15
C THR A 107 -15.89 3.23 -4.08
N LEU A 108 -15.21 3.13 -5.21
CA LEU A 108 -13.74 3.08 -5.25
C LEU A 108 -13.12 4.37 -4.69
N SER A 109 -13.65 5.54 -5.06
CA SER A 109 -13.16 6.82 -4.56
C SER A 109 -13.31 6.94 -3.03
N LEU A 110 -14.46 6.52 -2.48
CA LEU A 110 -14.68 6.51 -1.03
C LEU A 110 -13.74 5.54 -0.31
N ARG A 111 -13.50 4.35 -0.87
CA ARG A 111 -12.57 3.37 -0.31
C ARG A 111 -11.12 3.86 -0.34
N LEU A 112 -10.71 4.51 -1.43
CA LEU A 112 -9.39 5.15 -1.52
C LEU A 112 -9.23 6.27 -0.50
N LEU A 113 -10.27 7.08 -0.30
CA LEU A 113 -10.29 8.12 0.73
C LEU A 113 -10.16 7.50 2.13
N ALA A 114 -10.93 6.45 2.43
CA ALA A 114 -10.84 5.73 3.70
C ALA A 114 -9.43 5.15 3.93
N PHE A 115 -8.82 4.59 2.88
CA PHE A 115 -7.43 4.12 2.95
C PHE A 115 -6.48 5.25 3.31
N HIS A 116 -6.57 6.40 2.65
CA HIS A 116 -5.71 7.56 2.94
C HIS A 116 -5.89 8.06 4.37
N VAL A 117 -7.12 8.08 4.88
CA VAL A 117 -7.38 8.46 6.28
C VAL A 117 -6.68 7.50 7.23
N VAL A 118 -6.83 6.19 7.04
CA VAL A 118 -6.17 5.18 7.89
C VAL A 118 -4.65 5.21 7.74
N ASP A 119 -4.14 5.42 6.53
CA ASP A 119 -2.70 5.52 6.25
C ASP A 119 -2.07 6.73 6.94
N ASN A 120 -2.70 7.89 6.84
CA ASN A 120 -2.26 9.10 7.55
C ASN A 120 -2.32 8.90 9.07
N PHE A 121 -3.40 8.32 9.59
CA PHE A 121 -3.57 8.03 11.00
C PHE A 121 -2.43 7.15 11.54
N ARG A 122 -2.09 6.04 10.84
CA ARG A 122 -0.97 5.17 11.26
C ARG A 122 0.38 5.89 11.24
N HIS A 123 0.61 6.80 10.30
CA HIS A 123 1.82 7.59 10.22
C HIS A 123 1.92 8.61 11.37
N ASP A 124 0.80 9.24 11.70
CA ASP A 124 0.72 10.22 12.79
C ASP A 124 0.81 9.57 14.18
N LEU A 125 0.35 8.32 14.34
CA LEU A 125 0.56 7.53 15.55
C LEU A 125 2.03 7.26 15.87
N GLY A 126 2.92 7.33 14.86
CA GLY A 126 4.36 7.24 15.04
C GLY A 126 5.04 6.01 14.42
N PRO A 127 6.36 5.88 14.58
CA PRO A 127 7.17 4.88 13.87
C PRO A 127 6.76 3.43 14.13
N ALA A 128 6.29 3.10 15.33
CA ALA A 128 5.85 1.75 15.69
C ALA A 128 4.63 1.27 14.89
N TYR A 129 3.85 2.19 14.33
CA TYR A 129 2.62 1.89 13.61
C TYR A 129 2.77 1.92 12.09
N ARG A 130 3.84 2.52 11.56
CA ARG A 130 4.05 2.72 10.11
C ARG A 130 4.04 1.43 9.30
N ASN A 131 4.49 0.32 9.89
CA ASN A 131 4.57 -0.97 9.23
C ASN A 131 3.34 -1.87 9.51
N LYS A 132 2.38 -1.41 10.31
CA LYS A 132 1.13 -2.14 10.56
C LYS A 132 0.21 -2.04 9.35
N THR A 133 -0.51 -3.10 9.04
CA THR A 133 -1.52 -3.04 7.97
C THR A 133 -2.70 -2.17 8.39
N PRO A 134 -3.43 -1.56 7.45
CA PRO A 134 -4.64 -0.78 7.77
C PRO A 134 -5.68 -1.58 8.53
N GLU A 135 -5.85 -2.88 8.23
CA GLU A 135 -6.74 -3.78 8.96
C GLU A 135 -6.32 -3.93 10.44
N LEU A 136 -5.03 -4.06 10.70
CA LEU A 136 -4.51 -4.16 12.06
C LEU A 136 -4.73 -2.86 12.82
N ILE A 137 -4.49 -1.70 12.19
CA ILE A 137 -4.79 -0.39 12.76
C ILE A 137 -6.27 -0.25 13.10
N HIS A 138 -7.16 -0.66 12.19
CA HIS A 138 -8.60 -0.63 12.44
C HIS A 138 -8.96 -1.48 13.66
N ARG A 139 -8.46 -2.72 13.70
CA ARG A 139 -8.73 -3.64 14.81
C ARG A 139 -8.19 -3.14 16.16
N GLU A 140 -7.01 -2.55 16.18
CA GLU A 140 -6.37 -2.10 17.43
C GLU A 140 -6.83 -0.71 17.89
N CYS A 141 -7.21 0.16 16.96
CA CYS A 141 -7.45 1.56 17.26
C CYS A 141 -8.92 2.01 17.07
N VAL A 142 -9.76 1.17 16.43
CA VAL A 142 -11.15 1.52 16.15
C VAL A 142 -12.11 0.47 16.72
N ASP A 143 -11.84 -0.83 16.44
CA ASP A 143 -12.71 -1.91 16.92
C ASP A 143 -12.69 -2.01 18.44
N GLY A 144 -13.87 -2.08 19.03
CA GLY A 144 -14.01 -2.27 20.48
C GLY A 144 -13.65 -1.06 21.33
N VAL A 145 -13.26 0.07 20.73
CA VAL A 145 -13.01 1.30 21.47
C VAL A 145 -14.33 1.79 22.11
N GLN A 146 -14.31 1.94 23.42
CA GLN A 146 -15.44 2.43 24.18
C GLN A 146 -15.22 3.88 24.57
N GLY A 147 -16.29 4.67 24.53
CA GLY A 147 -16.16 6.07 24.87
C GLY A 147 -17.50 6.76 25.05
N ARG A 148 -17.41 8.01 25.46
CA ARG A 148 -18.55 8.90 25.64
C ARG A 148 -18.29 10.22 24.95
N VAL A 149 -19.25 10.72 24.19
CA VAL A 149 -19.21 12.05 23.56
C VAL A 149 -20.13 13.00 24.34
N GLN A 150 -19.60 14.16 24.69
CA GLN A 150 -20.37 15.23 25.38
C GLN A 150 -20.27 16.53 24.57
N LEU A 151 -21.41 17.18 24.42
CA LEU A 151 -21.47 18.51 23.81
C LEU A 151 -21.50 19.56 24.93
N ARG A 152 -20.50 20.43 24.97
CA ARG A 152 -20.43 21.53 25.95
C ARG A 152 -20.19 22.85 25.23
N GLY A 153 -21.28 23.55 24.92
CA GLY A 153 -21.19 24.82 24.19
C GLY A 153 -20.45 24.67 22.86
N ASN A 154 -19.26 25.26 22.76
CA ASN A 154 -18.43 25.24 21.57
C ASN A 154 -17.42 24.08 21.50
N LEU A 155 -17.56 23.10 22.40
CA LEU A 155 -16.64 21.99 22.55
C LEU A 155 -17.38 20.65 22.43
N ILE A 156 -16.78 19.71 21.69
CA ILE A 156 -17.14 18.31 21.66
C ILE A 156 -16.05 17.56 22.44
N GLU A 157 -16.40 17.07 23.63
CA GLU A 157 -15.49 16.25 24.44
C GLU A 157 -15.72 14.79 24.13
N VAL A 158 -14.64 14.10 23.74
CA VAL A 158 -14.61 12.66 23.44
C VAL A 158 -13.80 11.98 24.53
N HIS A 159 -14.46 11.25 25.40
CA HIS A 159 -13.82 10.45 26.46
C HIS A 159 -13.67 9.03 25.97
N ILE A 160 -12.45 8.51 25.97
CA ILE A 160 -12.10 7.16 25.52
C ILE A 160 -11.60 6.38 26.73
N TYR A 161 -12.12 5.15 26.92
CA TYR A 161 -11.84 4.32 28.09
C TYR A 161 -11.04 3.09 27.70
N GLY A 162 -10.00 2.78 28.49
CA GLY A 162 -9.22 1.54 28.33
C GLY A 162 -8.51 1.39 26.99
N PHE A 163 -8.10 2.49 26.39
CA PHE A 163 -7.44 2.47 25.09
C PHE A 163 -5.95 2.12 25.25
N GLU A 164 -5.54 0.96 24.73
CA GLU A 164 -4.18 0.45 24.90
C GLU A 164 -3.09 1.35 24.28
N HIS A 165 -3.45 2.15 23.28
CA HIS A 165 -2.53 3.02 22.55
C HIS A 165 -2.63 4.50 22.95
N GLU A 166 -3.08 4.77 24.17
CA GLU A 166 -3.32 6.11 24.72
C GLU A 166 -2.12 7.04 24.53
N ALA A 167 -0.93 6.61 24.92
CA ALA A 167 0.28 7.44 24.84
C ALA A 167 0.59 7.88 23.41
N ALA A 168 0.43 6.97 22.43
CA ALA A 168 0.64 7.28 21.01
C ALA A 168 -0.41 8.24 20.48
N ALA A 169 -1.68 8.02 20.84
CA ALA A 169 -2.78 8.88 20.44
C ALA A 169 -2.67 10.29 21.04
N ALA A 170 -2.34 10.41 22.31
CA ALA A 170 -2.12 11.70 22.97
C ALA A 170 -0.97 12.49 22.32
N ALA A 171 0.17 11.83 22.02
CA ALA A 171 1.29 12.43 21.32
C ALA A 171 0.89 12.87 19.89
N MET A 172 0.13 12.06 19.17
CA MET A 172 -0.40 12.39 17.85
C MET A 172 -1.28 13.64 17.89
N LEU A 173 -2.23 13.72 18.83
CA LEU A 173 -3.12 14.87 18.99
C LEU A 173 -2.35 16.15 19.29
N THR A 174 -1.35 16.09 20.18
CA THR A 174 -0.47 17.23 20.48
C THR A 174 0.27 17.70 19.24
N ASN A 175 0.79 16.77 18.44
CA ASN A 175 1.47 17.10 17.19
C ASN A 175 0.53 17.70 16.13
N LEU A 176 -0.71 17.22 16.05
CA LEU A 176 -1.73 17.77 15.14
C LEU A 176 -2.12 19.20 15.53
N ASP A 177 -2.32 19.46 16.82
CA ASP A 177 -2.60 20.81 17.31
C ASP A 177 -1.46 21.77 16.96
N ALA A 178 -0.20 21.38 17.21
CA ALA A 178 0.96 22.18 16.84
C ALA A 178 1.07 22.42 15.32
N LYS A 179 0.77 21.41 14.49
CA LYS A 179 0.74 21.56 13.04
C LYS A 179 -0.34 22.57 12.59
N LEU A 180 -1.53 22.49 13.20
CA LEU A 180 -2.63 23.41 12.93
C LEU A 180 -2.29 24.84 13.29
N GLU A 181 -1.73 25.08 14.48
CA GLU A 181 -1.30 26.39 14.94
C GLU A 181 -0.23 26.99 14.00
N ASN A 182 0.79 26.22 13.65
CA ASN A 182 1.86 26.63 12.74
C ASN A 182 1.35 26.97 11.34
N ALA A 183 0.29 26.29 10.88
CA ALA A 183 -0.36 26.57 9.59
C ALA A 183 -1.35 27.74 9.64
N GLY A 184 -1.57 28.36 10.82
CA GLY A 184 -2.61 29.37 11.02
C GLY A 184 -4.04 28.83 10.81
N GLY A 185 -4.21 27.51 10.98
CA GLY A 185 -5.46 26.82 10.80
C GLY A 185 -6.44 27.06 11.96
N ASP A 186 -7.73 27.06 11.64
CA ASP A 186 -8.78 27.08 12.67
C ASP A 186 -9.06 25.66 13.17
N PRO A 187 -8.88 25.36 14.48
CA PRO A 187 -9.14 24.04 15.03
C PRO A 187 -10.63 23.70 15.14
N ARG A 188 -11.51 24.60 14.77
CA ARG A 188 -12.95 24.36 14.75
C ARG A 188 -13.34 23.60 13.50
N ILE A 189 -14.26 22.64 13.66
CA ILE A 189 -14.71 21.77 12.58
C ILE A 189 -16.04 22.29 12.03
N PRO A 190 -16.07 22.86 10.81
CA PRO A 190 -17.25 23.52 10.26
C PRO A 190 -18.49 22.63 10.22
N TRP A 191 -18.34 21.38 9.75
CA TRP A 191 -19.47 20.43 9.63
C TRP A 191 -19.96 19.84 10.98
N LEU A 192 -19.24 20.11 12.07
CA LEU A 192 -19.69 19.80 13.44
C LEU A 192 -20.23 21.04 14.18
N GLY A 193 -20.83 21.97 13.44
CA GLY A 193 -21.37 23.21 13.97
C GLY A 193 -20.29 24.17 14.47
N ASN A 194 -19.16 24.18 13.80
CA ASN A 194 -18.03 25.06 14.10
C ASN A 194 -17.47 24.89 15.53
N ARG A 195 -17.45 23.66 16.01
CA ARG A 195 -16.98 23.27 17.36
C ARG A 195 -15.58 22.73 17.31
N ARG A 196 -14.88 22.79 18.45
CA ARG A 196 -13.58 22.12 18.67
C ARG A 196 -13.81 20.69 19.17
N LEU A 197 -12.89 19.80 18.82
CA LEU A 197 -12.78 18.48 19.42
C LEU A 197 -11.74 18.49 20.54
N ARG A 198 -12.04 17.79 21.63
CA ARG A 198 -11.07 17.48 22.69
C ARG A 198 -11.18 16.00 23.02
N PHE A 199 -10.06 15.31 22.99
CA PHE A 199 -9.98 13.91 23.38
C PHE A 199 -9.40 13.81 24.79
N THR A 200 -9.96 12.91 25.59
CA THR A 200 -9.48 12.58 26.93
C THR A 200 -9.49 11.06 27.07
N PHE A 201 -8.35 10.52 27.45
CA PHE A 201 -8.17 9.08 27.67
C PHE A 201 -8.26 8.77 29.18
N HIS A 202 -8.83 7.58 29.52
CA HIS A 202 -9.10 7.15 30.90
C HIS A 202 -8.72 5.68 31.11
#